data_d06119a3a328924d5dacd785a3184fb7
#
_entry.id   d06119a3a328924d5dacd785a3184fb7
#
_cell.length_a   1.000
_cell.length_b   1.000
_cell.length_c   1.000
_cell.angle_alpha   90.00
_cell.angle_beta   90.00
_cell.angle_gamma   90.00
#
_symmetry.space_group_name_H-M   'P 1'
#
loop_
_entity.id
_entity.type
_entity.pdbx_description
1 polymer ?
#
loop_
_entity_poly.entity_id
_entity_poly.type
_entity_poly.pdbx_seq_one_letter_code
_entity_poly.pdbx_strand_id
1 'polypeptide(L)'
;MGRDVTLYPKKASRKELSDYLESLRFTRCSHFWDWPKGTLNYSWFDHQDFKSIDGVSADIYPVSEEEKTNTKNEWALHVRNLYSASWHDVAMLNEVLRGARKRFGGTIKGDYGTNKYAPLWDDKSTPISRGITGVYQHVKQELSAVKYALPDPHSINHPQPTGGKIDDFLEFAKSLDPSRVIYNGLVPFAVAMFEYFFSQAFRVLIAYDKLALERRENHKAKFDFSAILDIHRNKRSIEDLIAESYTFQNR
;
A
#
# COMPACT_ATOMS: atom_id res chain seq x y z
N MET A 1 2.61 -12.27 2.56
CA MET A 1 3.94 -12.77 2.11
C MET A 1 4.69 -11.61 1.46
N GLY A 2 5.99 -11.51 1.71
CA GLY A 2 6.86 -10.43 1.21
C GLY A 2 8.24 -10.98 0.87
N ARG A 3 9.14 -10.07 0.51
CA ARG A 3 10.58 -10.34 0.37
C ARG A 3 11.24 -9.81 1.62
N ASP A 4 11.88 -10.69 2.36
CA ASP A 4 12.49 -10.38 3.65
C ASP A 4 14.01 -10.61 3.57
N VAL A 5 14.80 -9.58 3.86
CA VAL A 5 16.25 -9.63 3.77
C VAL A 5 16.88 -8.85 4.92
N THR A 6 17.79 -9.49 5.64
CA THR A 6 18.49 -8.89 6.78
C THR A 6 19.97 -8.75 6.50
N LEU A 7 20.52 -7.57 6.72
CA LEU A 7 21.96 -7.32 6.82
C LEU A 7 22.38 -7.44 8.28
N TYR A 8 23.35 -8.29 8.54
CA TYR A 8 24.10 -8.39 9.79
C TYR A 8 25.45 -7.65 9.60
N PRO A 9 25.55 -6.37 10.02
CA PRO A 9 26.75 -5.59 9.78
C PRO A 9 27.95 -6.12 10.60
N LYS A 10 29.18 -5.88 10.13
CA LYS A 10 30.38 -6.18 10.92
C LYS A 10 30.54 -5.22 12.09
N LYS A 11 30.30 -3.92 11.81
CA LYS A 11 30.37 -2.86 12.81
C LYS A 11 29.47 -1.71 12.38
N ALA A 12 28.42 -1.48 13.12
CA ALA A 12 27.51 -0.34 12.94
C ALA A 12 26.78 -0.07 14.26
N SER A 13 26.72 1.16 14.68
CA SER A 13 25.83 1.60 15.75
C SER A 13 24.40 1.77 15.22
N ARG A 14 23.42 1.75 16.12
CA ARG A 14 22.01 2.05 15.82
C ARG A 14 21.87 3.42 15.13
N LYS A 15 22.64 4.42 15.59
CA LYS A 15 22.61 5.77 15.02
C LYS A 15 23.16 5.79 13.59
N GLU A 16 24.29 5.13 13.32
CA GLU A 16 24.86 5.10 11.96
C GLU A 16 23.93 4.43 10.95
N LEU A 17 23.20 3.37 11.36
CA LEU A 17 22.19 2.73 10.52
C LEU A 17 20.99 3.67 10.30
N SER A 18 20.56 4.40 11.33
CA SER A 18 19.51 5.42 11.25
C SER A 18 19.89 6.54 10.28
N ASP A 19 21.06 7.16 10.48
CA ASP A 19 21.58 8.25 9.63
C ASP A 19 21.72 7.77 8.15
N TYR A 20 22.08 6.50 7.95
CA TYR A 20 22.15 5.90 6.62
C TYR A 20 20.77 5.81 5.96
N LEU A 21 19.76 5.27 6.64
CA LEU A 21 18.39 5.19 6.09
C LEU A 21 17.82 6.57 5.79
N GLU A 22 17.99 7.52 6.70
CA GLU A 22 17.54 8.91 6.51
C GLU A 22 18.25 9.58 5.31
N SER A 23 19.52 9.27 5.06
CA SER A 23 20.24 9.75 3.86
C SER A 23 19.65 9.23 2.55
N LEU A 24 18.96 8.09 2.59
CA LEU A 24 18.21 7.51 1.48
C LEU A 24 16.74 7.95 1.45
N ARG A 25 16.35 8.96 2.24
CA ARG A 25 15.00 9.50 2.36
C ARG A 25 13.97 8.53 2.96
N PHE A 26 14.43 7.56 3.75
CA PHE A 26 13.51 6.81 4.59
C PHE A 26 13.00 7.70 5.70
N THR A 27 11.71 7.61 5.98
CA THR A 27 11.05 8.34 7.06
C THR A 27 10.73 7.39 8.20
N ARG A 28 10.92 7.86 9.43
CA ARG A 28 10.59 7.09 10.62
C ARG A 28 9.08 6.92 10.73
N CYS A 29 8.64 5.69 11.01
CA CYS A 29 7.22 5.36 11.16
C CYS A 29 6.97 4.62 12.48
N SER A 30 5.69 4.51 12.86
CA SER A 30 5.26 3.69 13.98
C SER A 30 5.14 2.22 13.56
N HIS A 31 5.26 1.32 14.51
CA HIS A 31 5.26 -0.13 14.33
C HIS A 31 3.92 -0.74 13.95
N PHE A 32 3.99 -1.79 13.12
CA PHE A 32 2.88 -2.70 12.86
C PHE A 32 3.11 -4.13 13.39
N TRP A 33 4.32 -4.43 13.88
CA TRP A 33 4.73 -5.79 14.25
C TRP A 33 5.34 -5.81 15.65
N ASP A 34 5.25 -6.93 16.34
CA ASP A 34 5.92 -7.16 17.62
C ASP A 34 7.45 -7.31 17.42
N TRP A 35 8.10 -6.19 17.24
CA TRP A 35 9.55 -6.13 17.20
C TRP A 35 10.14 -6.02 18.61
N PRO A 36 11.37 -6.49 18.84
CA PRO A 36 12.07 -6.32 20.11
C PRO A 36 12.12 -4.86 20.55
N LYS A 37 12.04 -4.63 21.87
CA LYS A 37 12.15 -3.29 22.45
C LYS A 37 13.43 -2.60 21.97
N GLY A 38 13.29 -1.36 21.49
CA GLY A 38 14.42 -0.59 21.00
C GLY A 38 14.56 -0.60 19.48
N THR A 39 13.71 -1.33 18.74
CA THR A 39 13.67 -1.29 17.28
C THR A 39 13.28 0.09 16.76
N LEU A 40 13.89 0.52 15.65
CA LEU A 40 13.50 1.71 14.88
C LEU A 40 12.94 1.26 13.55
N ASN A 41 11.76 1.75 13.24
CA ASN A 41 11.04 1.41 12.02
C ASN A 41 11.04 2.58 11.05
N TYR A 42 11.29 2.29 9.80
CA TYR A 42 11.38 3.23 8.70
C TYR A 42 10.57 2.74 7.52
N SER A 43 10.06 3.69 6.74
CA SER A 43 9.42 3.42 5.46
C SER A 43 9.96 4.35 4.38
N TRP A 44 9.99 3.86 3.17
CA TRP A 44 10.30 4.62 1.97
C TRP A 44 9.24 4.39 0.91
N PHE A 45 8.83 5.46 0.25
CA PHE A 45 7.84 5.43 -0.83
C PHE A 45 8.13 6.54 -1.83
N ASP A 46 8.23 6.19 -3.12
CA ASP A 46 8.41 7.17 -4.19
C ASP A 46 7.07 7.42 -4.90
N HIS A 47 6.50 8.58 -4.67
CA HIS A 47 5.24 9.01 -5.28
C HIS A 47 5.40 9.48 -6.74
N GLN A 48 6.64 9.70 -7.20
CA GLN A 48 6.89 10.23 -8.53
C GLN A 48 6.57 9.19 -9.60
N ASP A 49 5.75 9.56 -10.58
CA ASP A 49 5.37 8.69 -11.71
C ASP A 49 4.88 7.29 -11.29
N PHE A 50 4.24 7.20 -10.13
CA PHE A 50 3.75 5.94 -9.57
C PHE A 50 4.84 4.86 -9.48
N LYS A 51 6.06 5.25 -9.15
CA LYS A 51 7.18 4.31 -9.06
C LYS A 51 7.00 3.30 -7.95
N SER A 52 6.58 3.74 -6.76
CA SER A 52 6.26 2.83 -5.67
C SER A 52 4.81 2.36 -5.73
N ILE A 53 4.58 1.08 -5.42
CA ILE A 53 3.26 0.49 -5.19
C ILE A 53 3.08 0.15 -3.71
N ASP A 54 4.06 -0.52 -3.10
CA ASP A 54 4.05 -0.92 -1.68
C ASP A 54 5.15 -0.22 -0.89
N GLY A 55 6.14 0.36 -1.57
CA GLY A 55 7.31 0.94 -0.94
C GLY A 55 8.27 -0.09 -0.34
N VAL A 56 9.12 0.37 0.57
CA VAL A 56 10.09 -0.45 1.28
C VAL A 56 10.04 -0.13 2.77
N SER A 57 9.90 -1.15 3.60
CA SER A 57 10.05 -1.05 5.04
C SER A 57 11.48 -1.42 5.45
N ALA A 58 12.04 -0.72 6.43
CA ALA A 58 13.35 -1.02 6.98
C ALA A 58 13.31 -0.90 8.51
N ASP A 59 13.84 -1.93 9.19
CA ASP A 59 13.82 -2.02 10.65
C ASP A 59 15.24 -2.19 11.17
N ILE A 60 15.64 -1.33 12.10
CA ILE A 60 16.89 -1.46 12.84
C ILE A 60 16.55 -2.06 14.19
N TYR A 61 16.95 -3.29 14.42
CA TYR A 61 16.57 -4.05 15.62
C TYR A 61 17.77 -4.63 16.34
N PRO A 62 17.68 -4.86 17.68
CA PRO A 62 18.74 -5.50 18.44
C PRO A 62 18.82 -6.98 18.08
N VAL A 63 20.02 -7.45 17.79
CA VAL A 63 20.31 -8.84 17.43
C VAL A 63 20.03 -9.76 18.62
N SER A 64 19.23 -10.81 18.41
CA SER A 64 18.94 -11.84 19.43
C SER A 64 20.15 -12.75 19.68
N GLU A 65 20.14 -13.50 20.79
CA GLU A 65 21.22 -14.44 21.11
C GLU A 65 21.40 -15.51 20.01
N GLU A 66 20.30 -15.95 19.40
CA GLU A 66 20.34 -16.92 18.31
C GLU A 66 20.97 -16.35 17.04
N GLU A 67 20.74 -15.07 16.77
CA GLU A 67 21.30 -14.36 15.62
C GLU A 67 22.76 -13.94 15.79
N LYS A 68 23.31 -13.99 17.00
CA LYS A 68 24.72 -13.69 17.28
C LYS A 68 25.69 -14.64 16.56
N THR A 69 25.20 -15.78 16.08
CA THR A 69 25.96 -16.65 15.16
C THR A 69 26.27 -15.98 13.83
N ASN A 70 25.50 -14.96 13.44
CA ASN A 70 25.62 -14.26 12.15
C ASN A 70 26.50 -13.01 12.24
N THR A 71 26.60 -12.41 13.43
CA THR A 71 27.34 -11.16 13.64
C THR A 71 27.74 -10.97 15.09
N LYS A 72 28.83 -10.23 15.31
CA LYS A 72 29.21 -9.71 16.63
C LYS A 72 28.63 -8.33 16.92
N ASN A 73 27.91 -7.75 15.95
CA ASN A 73 27.29 -6.45 16.11
C ASN A 73 26.00 -6.57 16.93
N GLU A 74 25.65 -5.52 17.67
CA GLU A 74 24.45 -5.47 18.50
C GLU A 74 23.18 -5.19 17.70
N TRP A 75 23.31 -4.63 16.50
CA TRP A 75 22.21 -4.15 15.67
C TRP A 75 22.23 -4.81 14.30
N ALA A 76 21.06 -5.16 13.79
CA ALA A 76 20.83 -5.62 12.44
C ALA A 76 19.90 -4.67 11.69
N LEU A 77 19.98 -4.70 10.36
CA LEU A 77 19.13 -3.96 9.45
C LEU A 77 18.28 -4.95 8.65
N HIS A 78 17.00 -5.03 8.97
CA HIS A 78 16.01 -5.80 8.20
C HIS A 78 15.36 -4.90 7.17
N VAL A 79 15.22 -5.36 5.94
CA VAL A 79 14.60 -4.62 4.84
C VAL A 79 13.57 -5.53 4.16
N ARG A 80 12.40 -4.98 3.93
CA ARG A 80 11.26 -5.74 3.45
C ARG A 80 10.43 -4.97 2.44
N ASN A 81 9.85 -5.70 1.48
CA ASN A 81 8.69 -5.24 0.70
C ASN A 81 7.72 -6.40 0.42
N LEU A 82 6.50 -6.08 -0.01
CA LEU A 82 5.51 -7.10 -0.38
C LEU A 82 5.82 -7.69 -1.77
N TYR A 83 5.21 -8.84 -2.08
CA TYR A 83 5.36 -9.43 -3.42
C TYR A 83 4.71 -8.59 -4.53
N SER A 84 3.73 -7.74 -4.18
CA SER A 84 3.09 -6.76 -5.06
C SER A 84 3.95 -5.53 -5.36
N ALA A 85 5.09 -5.38 -4.66
CA ALA A 85 6.00 -4.26 -4.83
C ALA A 85 6.44 -4.07 -6.29
N SER A 86 6.56 -2.80 -6.69
CA SER A 86 7.02 -2.43 -8.02
C SER A 86 8.48 -2.81 -8.24
N TRP A 87 8.92 -2.75 -9.50
CA TRP A 87 10.34 -2.88 -9.83
C TRP A 87 11.21 -1.85 -9.05
N HIS A 88 10.72 -0.61 -8.94
CA HIS A 88 11.40 0.47 -8.23
C HIS A 88 11.53 0.21 -6.72
N ASP A 89 10.48 -0.37 -6.10
CA ASP A 89 10.52 -0.77 -4.69
C ASP A 89 11.57 -1.87 -4.47
N VAL A 90 11.65 -2.87 -5.36
CA VAL A 90 12.66 -3.93 -5.27
C VAL A 90 14.06 -3.41 -5.56
N ALA A 91 14.20 -2.46 -6.49
CA ALA A 91 15.47 -1.80 -6.76
C ALA A 91 15.97 -1.02 -5.53
N MET A 92 15.07 -0.28 -4.85
CA MET A 92 15.39 0.44 -3.61
C MET A 92 15.76 -0.52 -2.48
N LEU A 93 15.03 -1.63 -2.29
CA LEU A 93 15.40 -2.66 -1.32
C LEU A 93 16.86 -3.14 -1.54
N ASN A 94 17.21 -3.43 -2.79
CA ASN A 94 18.56 -3.85 -3.15
C ASN A 94 19.59 -2.73 -2.95
N GLU A 95 19.24 -1.48 -3.24
CA GLU A 95 20.11 -0.31 -3.05
C GLU A 95 20.45 -0.12 -1.57
N VAL A 96 19.45 -0.16 -0.70
CA VAL A 96 19.64 -0.10 0.76
C VAL A 96 20.63 -1.17 1.22
N LEU A 97 20.42 -2.41 0.81
CA LEU A 97 21.25 -3.53 1.25
C LEU A 97 22.68 -3.45 0.70
N ARG A 98 22.86 -3.06 -0.58
CA ARG A 98 24.17 -2.88 -1.20
C ARG A 98 24.96 -1.76 -0.55
N GLY A 99 24.32 -0.60 -0.38
CA GLY A 99 24.94 0.57 0.24
C GLY A 99 25.30 0.35 1.71
N ALA A 100 24.39 -0.25 2.48
CA ALA A 100 24.64 -0.61 3.88
C ALA A 100 25.80 -1.62 4.00
N ARG A 101 25.81 -2.66 3.17
CA ARG A 101 26.91 -3.64 3.14
C ARG A 101 28.23 -3.04 2.74
N LYS A 102 28.25 -2.12 1.76
CA LYS A 102 29.46 -1.39 1.35
C LYS A 102 30.00 -0.53 2.49
N ARG A 103 29.12 0.12 3.25
CA ARG A 103 29.48 1.04 4.33
C ARG A 103 29.88 0.34 5.63
N PHE A 104 29.12 -0.69 6.03
CA PHE A 104 29.25 -1.33 7.33
C PHE A 104 29.82 -2.75 7.27
N GLY A 105 30.02 -3.28 6.06
CA GLY A 105 30.41 -4.68 5.84
C GLY A 105 29.31 -5.65 6.29
N GLY A 106 29.68 -6.91 6.44
CA GLY A 106 28.77 -7.91 7.02
C GLY A 106 28.14 -8.86 6.02
N THR A 107 27.16 -9.62 6.52
CA THR A 107 26.52 -10.72 5.78
C THR A 107 25.04 -10.40 5.60
N ILE A 108 24.57 -10.59 4.38
CA ILE A 108 23.15 -10.51 4.05
C ILE A 108 22.56 -11.92 4.12
N LYS A 109 21.39 -12.06 4.77
CA LYS A 109 20.60 -13.29 4.79
C LYS A 109 19.14 -12.97 4.49
N GLY A 110 18.48 -13.78 3.70
CA GLY A 110 17.07 -13.60 3.37
C GLY A 110 16.57 -14.70 2.43
N ASP A 111 15.40 -14.49 1.87
CA ASP A 111 14.69 -15.46 1.03
C ASP A 111 15.51 -15.97 -0.16
N TYR A 112 16.46 -15.20 -0.63
CA TYR A 112 17.30 -15.55 -1.77
C TYR A 112 18.61 -16.24 -1.37
N GLY A 113 18.84 -16.40 -0.08
CA GLY A 113 20.02 -17.03 0.50
C GLY A 113 21.07 -16.01 0.97
N THR A 114 22.26 -16.52 1.31
CA THR A 114 23.33 -15.69 1.89
C THR A 114 24.01 -14.84 0.84
N ASN A 115 24.15 -13.54 1.13
CA ASN A 115 24.79 -12.52 0.28
C ASN A 115 24.17 -12.37 -1.12
N LYS A 116 22.91 -12.75 -1.26
CA LYS A 116 22.13 -12.57 -2.48
C LYS A 116 21.15 -11.43 -2.32
N TYR A 117 20.80 -10.80 -3.43
CA TYR A 117 19.85 -9.71 -3.53
C TYR A 117 18.57 -10.20 -4.22
N ALA A 118 17.48 -9.49 -4.06
CA ALA A 118 16.25 -9.77 -4.77
C ALA A 118 16.48 -9.67 -6.29
N PRO A 119 16.06 -10.65 -7.09
CA PRO A 119 16.18 -10.57 -8.55
C PRO A 119 15.31 -9.43 -9.07
N LEU A 120 15.90 -8.64 -9.97
CA LEU A 120 15.18 -7.64 -10.75
C LEU A 120 14.80 -8.23 -12.09
N TRP A 121 13.63 -7.88 -12.57
CA TRP A 121 13.13 -8.22 -13.92
C TRP A 121 13.33 -7.04 -14.86
N ASP A 122 13.13 -7.26 -16.17
CA ASP A 122 13.12 -6.20 -17.15
C ASP A 122 11.82 -5.37 -17.01
N ASP A 123 11.94 -4.14 -16.50
CA ASP A 123 10.78 -3.27 -16.29
C ASP A 123 10.47 -2.50 -17.58
N LYS A 124 9.37 -2.88 -18.20
CA LYS A 124 8.77 -2.18 -19.35
C LYS A 124 7.51 -1.40 -18.99
N SER A 125 7.22 -1.27 -17.70
CA SER A 125 6.02 -0.60 -17.22
C SER A 125 6.07 0.91 -17.51
N THR A 126 4.96 1.43 -18.03
CA THR A 126 4.77 2.87 -18.22
C THR A 126 4.18 3.50 -16.95
N PRO A 127 4.29 4.83 -16.75
CA PRO A 127 3.60 5.52 -15.64
C PRO A 127 2.10 5.23 -15.61
N ILE A 128 1.44 5.16 -16.77
CA ILE A 128 0.03 4.78 -16.91
C ILE A 128 -0.21 3.38 -16.33
N SER A 129 0.58 2.40 -16.78
CA SER A 129 0.43 1.02 -16.31
C SER A 129 0.65 0.90 -14.81
N ARG A 130 1.68 1.57 -14.27
CA ARG A 130 1.94 1.60 -12.83
C ARG A 130 0.81 2.26 -12.05
N GLY A 131 0.36 3.43 -12.51
CA GLY A 131 -0.73 4.18 -11.88
C GLY A 131 -2.03 3.37 -11.82
N ILE A 132 -2.45 2.80 -12.95
CA ILE A 132 -3.66 1.95 -13.01
C ILE A 132 -3.50 0.70 -12.13
N THR A 133 -2.32 0.07 -12.13
CA THR A 133 -2.05 -1.10 -11.27
C THR A 133 -2.13 -0.72 -9.79
N GLY A 134 -1.56 0.41 -9.39
CA GLY A 134 -1.63 0.91 -8.00
C GLY A 134 -3.07 1.15 -7.56
N VAL A 135 -3.88 1.84 -8.37
CA VAL A 135 -5.30 2.07 -8.11
C VAL A 135 -6.06 0.74 -7.98
N TYR A 136 -5.83 -0.19 -8.89
CA TYR A 136 -6.45 -1.52 -8.85
C TYR A 136 -6.10 -2.29 -7.57
N GLN A 137 -4.82 -2.31 -7.18
CA GLN A 137 -4.39 -3.00 -5.97
C GLN A 137 -5.00 -2.39 -4.71
N HIS A 138 -5.08 -1.06 -4.63
CA HIS A 138 -5.74 -0.38 -3.52
C HIS A 138 -7.21 -0.79 -3.39
N VAL A 139 -7.98 -0.69 -4.47
CA VAL A 139 -9.40 -1.08 -4.48
C VAL A 139 -9.56 -2.57 -4.13
N LYS A 140 -8.71 -3.44 -4.64
CA LYS A 140 -8.71 -4.86 -4.32
C LYS A 140 -8.45 -5.12 -2.82
N GLN A 141 -7.53 -4.39 -2.20
CA GLN A 141 -7.25 -4.49 -0.77
C GLN A 141 -8.46 -4.07 0.06
N GLU A 142 -9.06 -2.92 -0.25
CA GLU A 142 -10.27 -2.44 0.43
C GLU A 142 -11.45 -3.42 0.32
N LEU A 143 -11.72 -3.92 -0.89
CA LEU A 143 -12.76 -4.94 -1.10
C LEU A 143 -12.45 -6.24 -0.36
N SER A 144 -11.18 -6.63 -0.27
CA SER A 144 -10.78 -7.83 0.48
C SER A 144 -10.96 -7.63 1.98
N ALA A 145 -10.65 -6.45 2.51
CA ALA A 145 -10.86 -6.12 3.92
C ALA A 145 -12.35 -6.23 4.30
N VAL A 146 -13.24 -5.72 3.44
CA VAL A 146 -14.70 -5.87 3.64
C VAL A 146 -15.12 -7.34 3.62
N LYS A 147 -14.59 -8.14 2.68
CA LYS A 147 -14.90 -9.58 2.61
C LYS A 147 -14.54 -10.31 3.91
N TYR A 148 -13.40 -9.97 4.53
CA TYR A 148 -12.98 -10.58 5.81
C TYR A 148 -13.76 -10.07 7.01
N ALA A 149 -14.32 -8.86 6.95
CA ALA A 149 -15.15 -8.28 8.01
C ALA A 149 -16.60 -8.79 8.01
N LEU A 150 -17.05 -9.39 6.90
CA LEU A 150 -18.40 -9.91 6.78
C LEU A 150 -18.54 -11.27 7.47
N PRO A 151 -19.63 -11.50 8.23
CA PRO A 151 -19.94 -12.81 8.73
C PRO A 151 -20.18 -13.77 7.55
N ASP A 152 -19.73 -15.02 7.70
CA ASP A 152 -20.02 -16.07 6.72
C ASP A 152 -21.55 -16.25 6.63
N PRO A 153 -22.17 -16.10 5.43
CA PRO A 153 -23.59 -16.29 5.25
C PRO A 153 -24.10 -17.68 5.71
N HIS A 154 -23.21 -18.68 5.72
CA HIS A 154 -23.50 -20.03 6.17
C HIS A 154 -23.34 -20.23 7.68
N SER A 155 -22.73 -19.29 8.39
CA SER A 155 -22.57 -19.35 9.85
C SER A 155 -23.78 -18.88 10.64
N ILE A 156 -24.79 -18.31 9.98
CA ILE A 156 -26.01 -17.86 10.61
C ILE A 156 -26.92 -19.08 10.82
N ASN A 157 -26.92 -19.59 12.03
CA ASN A 157 -27.87 -20.64 12.45
C ASN A 157 -29.29 -20.11 12.34
N HIS A 158 -30.02 -20.49 11.28
CA HIS A 158 -31.44 -20.24 11.19
C HIS A 158 -32.16 -21.15 12.20
N PRO A 159 -32.90 -20.62 13.19
CA PRO A 159 -33.71 -21.44 14.06
C PRO A 159 -34.69 -22.24 13.22
N GLN A 160 -34.81 -23.54 13.48
CA GLN A 160 -35.78 -24.41 12.81
C GLN A 160 -37.19 -23.99 13.25
N PRO A 161 -38.17 -23.86 12.31
CA PRO A 161 -39.53 -23.49 12.64
C PRO A 161 -40.22 -24.58 13.50
N THR A 162 -40.81 -24.17 14.61
CA THR A 162 -41.50 -25.03 15.57
C THR A 162 -42.99 -24.76 15.58
N GLY A 163 -43.68 -24.84 14.45
CA GLY A 163 -45.14 -24.78 14.20
C GLY A 163 -46.01 -24.03 15.23
N GLY A 164 -46.49 -22.80 14.92
CA GLY A 164 -47.41 -22.03 15.72
C GLY A 164 -47.49 -20.56 15.27
N LYS A 165 -48.40 -19.75 15.86
CA LYS A 165 -48.51 -18.29 15.59
C LYS A 165 -47.21 -17.51 15.81
N ILE A 166 -46.23 -18.08 16.51
CA ILE A 166 -44.87 -17.59 16.66
C ILE A 166 -44.10 -17.76 15.35
N ASP A 167 -44.45 -18.73 14.50
CA ASP A 167 -43.75 -18.98 13.23
C ASP A 167 -44.00 -17.88 12.21
N ASP A 168 -45.19 -17.28 12.18
CA ASP A 168 -45.49 -16.15 11.30
C ASP A 168 -44.65 -14.92 11.71
N PHE A 169 -44.44 -14.72 13.01
CA PHE A 169 -43.55 -13.67 13.51
C PHE A 169 -42.09 -13.98 13.24
N LEU A 170 -41.68 -15.23 13.36
CA LEU A 170 -40.31 -15.67 13.05
C LEU A 170 -40.06 -15.66 11.54
N GLU A 171 -41.05 -15.96 10.69
CA GLU A 171 -40.91 -15.78 9.24
C GLU A 171 -40.84 -14.30 8.86
N PHE A 172 -41.60 -13.44 9.51
CA PHE A 172 -41.46 -12.01 9.35
C PHE A 172 -40.08 -11.53 9.86
N ALA A 173 -39.60 -12.00 11.01
CA ALA A 173 -38.29 -11.69 11.54
C ALA A 173 -37.16 -12.25 10.66
N LYS A 174 -37.36 -13.41 10.01
CA LYS A 174 -36.44 -13.96 8.99
C LYS A 174 -36.45 -13.13 7.70
N SER A 175 -37.54 -12.49 7.34
CA SER A 175 -37.61 -11.56 6.21
C SER A 175 -36.81 -10.29 6.48
N LEU A 176 -36.53 -9.98 7.76
CA LEU A 176 -35.68 -8.92 8.25
C LEU A 176 -34.23 -9.41 8.52
N ASP A 177 -33.81 -10.50 7.85
CA ASP A 177 -32.48 -11.10 8.00
C ASP A 177 -31.41 -10.01 8.10
N PRO A 178 -30.71 -9.90 9.26
CA PRO A 178 -29.68 -8.87 9.45
C PRO A 178 -28.61 -8.91 8.38
N SER A 179 -28.35 -10.10 7.80
CA SER A 179 -27.38 -10.24 6.71
C SER A 179 -27.82 -9.47 5.47
N ARG A 180 -29.13 -9.47 5.13
CA ARG A 180 -29.66 -8.67 4.01
C ARG A 180 -29.48 -7.18 4.22
N VAL A 181 -29.69 -6.70 5.45
CA VAL A 181 -29.46 -5.27 5.78
C VAL A 181 -27.98 -4.92 5.62
N ILE A 182 -27.10 -5.79 6.11
CA ILE A 182 -25.65 -5.61 5.97
C ILE A 182 -25.25 -5.63 4.49
N TYR A 183 -25.70 -6.63 3.71
CA TYR A 183 -25.37 -6.74 2.29
C TYR A 183 -25.94 -5.57 1.48
N ASN A 184 -27.19 -5.15 1.76
CA ASN A 184 -27.77 -3.97 1.10
C ASN A 184 -27.02 -2.69 1.48
N GLY A 185 -26.54 -2.57 2.71
CA GLY A 185 -25.69 -1.46 3.17
C GLY A 185 -24.33 -1.41 2.49
N LEU A 186 -23.85 -2.54 1.91
CA LEU A 186 -22.59 -2.59 1.15
C LEU A 186 -22.74 -2.08 -0.29
N VAL A 187 -23.93 -1.98 -0.82
CA VAL A 187 -24.15 -1.48 -2.19
C VAL A 187 -23.62 -0.05 -2.35
N PRO A 188 -23.93 0.92 -1.47
CA PRO A 188 -23.33 2.25 -1.53
C PRO A 188 -21.81 2.23 -1.41
N PHE A 189 -21.26 1.36 -0.56
CA PHE A 189 -19.81 1.19 -0.44
C PHE A 189 -19.20 0.67 -1.75
N ALA A 190 -19.78 -0.35 -2.37
CA ALA A 190 -19.33 -0.88 -3.65
C ALA A 190 -19.36 0.21 -4.75
N VAL A 191 -20.43 0.99 -4.80
CA VAL A 191 -20.55 2.13 -5.73
C VAL A 191 -19.45 3.14 -5.48
N ALA A 192 -19.22 3.54 -4.22
CA ALA A 192 -18.16 4.48 -3.86
C ALA A 192 -16.76 3.96 -4.24
N MET A 193 -16.50 2.65 -4.09
CA MET A 193 -15.23 2.04 -4.51
C MET A 193 -15.06 2.06 -6.04
N PHE A 194 -16.12 1.83 -6.82
CA PHE A 194 -16.08 1.96 -8.27
C PHE A 194 -15.84 3.41 -8.70
N GLU A 195 -16.53 4.37 -8.08
CA GLU A 195 -16.33 5.80 -8.34
C GLU A 195 -14.90 6.22 -8.02
N TYR A 196 -14.37 5.77 -6.88
CA TYR A 196 -12.98 6.00 -6.53
C TYR A 196 -12.03 5.43 -7.59
N PHE A 197 -12.24 4.15 -8.00
CA PHE A 197 -11.43 3.53 -9.04
C PHE A 197 -11.42 4.33 -10.34
N PHE A 198 -12.60 4.67 -10.86
CA PHE A 198 -12.70 5.41 -12.11
C PHE A 198 -12.13 6.82 -11.99
N SER A 199 -12.34 7.51 -10.88
CA SER A 199 -11.77 8.83 -10.63
C SER A 199 -10.24 8.78 -10.62
N GLN A 200 -9.64 7.84 -9.90
CA GLN A 200 -8.18 7.71 -9.84
C GLN A 200 -7.59 7.24 -11.18
N ALA A 201 -8.21 6.27 -11.85
CA ALA A 201 -7.78 5.83 -13.18
C ALA A 201 -7.82 7.00 -14.19
N PHE A 202 -8.87 7.81 -14.12
CA PHE A 202 -9.00 9.01 -14.97
C PHE A 202 -7.89 10.03 -14.69
N ARG A 203 -7.51 10.26 -13.41
CA ARG A 203 -6.38 11.12 -13.05
C ARG A 203 -5.07 10.63 -13.67
N VAL A 204 -4.81 9.32 -13.61
CA VAL A 204 -3.63 8.72 -14.23
C VAL A 204 -3.62 8.95 -15.75
N LEU A 205 -4.77 8.74 -16.42
CA LEU A 205 -4.88 8.96 -17.85
C LEU A 205 -4.67 10.43 -18.22
N ILE A 206 -5.29 11.38 -17.49
CA ILE A 206 -5.10 12.81 -17.74
C ILE A 206 -3.64 13.22 -17.56
N ALA A 207 -2.92 12.60 -16.61
CA ALA A 207 -1.53 12.95 -16.35
C ALA A 207 -0.56 12.44 -17.43
N TYR A 208 -0.80 11.27 -18.02
CA TYR A 208 0.22 10.57 -18.80
C TYR A 208 -0.23 10.10 -20.19
N ASP A 209 -1.54 10.01 -20.48
CA ASP A 209 -2.02 9.62 -21.81
C ASP A 209 -2.03 10.82 -22.78
N LYS A 210 -1.45 10.65 -23.95
CA LYS A 210 -1.31 11.73 -24.96
C LYS A 210 -2.66 12.30 -25.40
N LEU A 211 -3.66 11.44 -25.65
CA LEU A 211 -4.99 11.88 -26.06
C LEU A 211 -5.73 12.61 -24.93
N ALA A 212 -5.53 12.17 -23.69
CA ALA A 212 -6.08 12.84 -22.54
C ALA A 212 -5.41 14.20 -22.28
N LEU A 213 -4.10 14.33 -22.53
CA LEU A 213 -3.37 15.60 -22.46
C LEU A 213 -3.89 16.61 -23.47
N GLU A 214 -4.14 16.21 -24.72
CA GLU A 214 -4.76 17.08 -25.75
C GLU A 214 -6.16 17.55 -25.32
N ARG A 215 -6.96 16.66 -24.73
CA ARG A 215 -8.28 17.02 -24.17
C ARG A 215 -8.16 17.95 -22.98
N ARG A 216 -7.16 17.77 -22.13
CA ARG A 216 -6.86 18.65 -20.99
C ARG A 216 -6.55 20.07 -21.44
N GLU A 217 -5.72 20.25 -22.46
CA GLU A 217 -5.36 21.54 -23.01
C GLU A 217 -6.57 22.28 -23.60
N ASN A 218 -7.54 21.54 -24.14
CA ASN A 218 -8.78 22.07 -24.68
C ASN A 218 -9.94 22.14 -23.67
N HIS A 219 -9.69 21.78 -22.39
CA HIS A 219 -10.72 21.77 -21.37
C HIS A 219 -11.14 23.17 -20.96
N LYS A 220 -12.44 23.47 -21.10
CA LYS A 220 -13.02 24.80 -20.81
C LYS A 220 -13.68 24.86 -19.42
N ALA A 221 -13.03 24.32 -18.40
CA ALA A 221 -13.52 24.46 -17.03
C ALA A 221 -13.18 25.85 -16.47
N LYS A 222 -14.10 26.41 -15.71
CA LYS A 222 -13.84 27.60 -14.90
C LYS A 222 -13.43 27.14 -13.50
N PHE A 223 -12.25 27.51 -13.08
CA PHE A 223 -11.79 27.30 -11.73
C PHE A 223 -11.90 28.60 -10.93
N ASP A 224 -12.25 28.50 -9.67
CA ASP A 224 -12.24 29.64 -8.78
C ASP A 224 -10.81 30.02 -8.38
N PHE A 225 -10.65 31.23 -7.82
CA PHE A 225 -9.33 31.73 -7.43
C PHE A 225 -8.69 30.88 -6.32
N SER A 226 -9.50 30.31 -5.45
CA SER A 226 -9.00 29.43 -4.36
C SER A 226 -8.37 28.15 -4.91
N ALA A 227 -8.97 27.54 -5.92
CA ALA A 227 -8.43 26.37 -6.61
C ALA A 227 -7.09 26.69 -7.29
N ILE A 228 -6.96 27.85 -7.93
CA ILE A 228 -5.69 28.31 -8.54
C ILE A 228 -4.61 28.51 -7.47
N LEU A 229 -4.96 29.07 -6.31
CA LEU A 229 -4.03 29.24 -5.19
C LEU A 229 -3.58 27.89 -4.62
N ASP A 230 -4.45 26.91 -4.56
CA ASP A 230 -4.10 25.57 -4.08
C ASP A 230 -3.13 24.86 -5.03
N ILE A 231 -3.28 25.03 -6.35
CA ILE A 231 -2.28 24.57 -7.33
C ILE A 231 -0.94 25.27 -7.08
N HIS A 232 -0.94 26.59 -6.96
CA HIS A 232 0.28 27.37 -6.76
C HIS A 232 1.02 26.97 -5.47
N ARG A 233 0.28 26.54 -4.45
CA ARG A 233 0.83 26.07 -3.17
C ARG A 233 1.18 24.57 -3.16
N ASN A 234 1.14 23.89 -4.31
CA ASN A 234 1.34 22.46 -4.45
C ASN A 234 0.44 21.60 -3.54
N LYS A 235 -0.74 22.09 -3.18
CA LYS A 235 -1.72 21.34 -2.39
C LYS A 235 -2.60 20.45 -3.26
N ARG A 236 -2.78 20.83 -4.53
CA ARG A 236 -3.60 20.12 -5.51
C ARG A 236 -2.93 20.19 -6.88
N SER A 237 -3.17 19.16 -7.70
CA SER A 237 -2.75 19.15 -9.11
C SER A 237 -3.87 19.67 -10.03
N ILE A 238 -3.51 20.05 -11.26
CA ILE A 238 -4.49 20.40 -12.31
C ILE A 238 -5.36 19.18 -12.62
N GLU A 239 -4.77 18.00 -12.63
CA GLU A 239 -5.42 16.71 -12.85
C GLU A 239 -6.51 16.45 -11.81
N ASP A 240 -6.27 16.81 -10.54
CA ASP A 240 -7.27 16.71 -9.48
C ASP A 240 -8.49 17.58 -9.77
N LEU A 241 -8.27 18.84 -10.16
CA LEU A 241 -9.36 19.77 -10.45
C LEU A 241 -10.16 19.34 -11.68
N ILE A 242 -9.48 18.84 -12.71
CA ILE A 242 -10.17 18.32 -13.90
C ILE A 242 -10.98 17.06 -13.52
N ALA A 243 -10.42 16.14 -12.78
CA ALA A 243 -11.13 14.94 -12.36
C ALA A 243 -12.36 15.24 -11.49
N GLU A 244 -12.28 16.24 -10.61
CA GLU A 244 -13.42 16.68 -9.79
C GLU A 244 -14.51 17.37 -10.61
N SER A 245 -14.15 18.00 -11.75
CA SER A 245 -15.15 18.59 -12.64
C SER A 245 -16.01 17.55 -13.38
N TYR A 246 -15.56 16.28 -13.41
CA TYR A 246 -16.31 15.17 -13.96
C TYR A 246 -17.00 14.41 -12.82
N THR A 247 -18.31 14.63 -12.67
CA THR A 247 -19.12 13.79 -11.78
C THR A 247 -19.52 12.51 -12.52
N PHE A 248 -19.00 11.38 -12.10
CA PHE A 248 -19.34 10.07 -12.70
C PHE A 248 -20.78 9.63 -12.40
N GLN A 249 -21.51 10.37 -11.52
CA GLN A 249 -22.90 10.10 -11.12
C GLN A 249 -23.96 10.70 -12.04
N ASN A 250 -23.63 11.63 -12.93
CA ASN A 250 -24.61 12.43 -13.66
C ASN A 250 -24.54 12.29 -15.19
N ARG A 251 -24.43 11.05 -15.67
CA ARG A 251 -24.66 10.78 -17.10
C ARG A 251 -25.46 9.52 -17.31
#